data_c5e8efff95364a94e44b716f328e3b8d
#
_entry.id   c5e8efff95364a94e44b716f328e3b8d
#
_cell.length_a   1.000
_cell.length_b   1.000
_cell.length_c   1.000
_cell.angle_alpha   90.00
_cell.angle_beta   90.00
_cell.angle_gamma   90.00
#
_symmetry.space_group_name_H-M   'P 1'
#
loop_
_entity.id
_entity.type
_entity.pdbx_description
1 polymer ?
#
loop_
_entity_poly.entity_id
_entity_poly.type
_entity_poly.pdbx_seq_one_letter_code
_entity_poly.pdbx_strand_id
1 'polypeptide(L)'
;MKNYNEELFYRIALSLIPKVGPMLAKRLIAYTGSPKALFEEPKSKLLKIPNIGENLVRNIKEKGIFEKVEREMAFIEHYQIDVYFYLDKNYPQRLKNCEDAPIILYSKGNVNFEDFRILSVVGTRRATDRGIEACRKLIADLSENGKDLVIVSGLAYGIDVCAHKAALANGLKTISVLGHGLDIIYPSVHRTVAEKIIKQGALLTEFSSHTKFIKSNFVSRNRIIAGLADATVVIESGERGGALITADLANSYNRDVFAFPGRINDPRSKGCNQLIKTNKAALIEGAADLEYVMGWEINKYKEKIVQREIFKELGPAEKNIVTLLRENGELSINELSSRLNMPISKVSPMLLDLEFEGITRCLPGNRYKLLTI
;
A
#
# COMPACT_ATOMS: atom_id res chain seq x y z
N MET A 1 5.52 30.92 -23.83
CA MET A 1 5.79 30.60 -22.42
C MET A 1 5.14 29.26 -22.13
N LYS A 2 5.93 28.20 -21.78
CA LYS A 2 5.38 26.91 -21.39
C LYS A 2 4.59 27.12 -20.10
N ASN A 3 3.31 26.76 -20.09
CA ASN A 3 2.50 26.71 -18.88
C ASN A 3 3.03 25.56 -18.02
N TYR A 4 4.11 25.79 -17.31
CA TYR A 4 4.58 24.83 -16.31
C TYR A 4 3.56 24.83 -15.16
N ASN A 5 3.16 23.63 -14.77
CA ASN A 5 2.45 23.47 -13.50
C ASN A 5 3.42 23.88 -12.38
N GLU A 6 3.31 25.15 -11.94
CA GLU A 6 4.19 25.76 -10.93
C GLU A 6 4.26 24.91 -9.64
N GLU A 7 3.14 24.33 -9.27
CA GLU A 7 3.06 23.49 -8.09
C GLU A 7 3.93 22.25 -8.23
N LEU A 8 3.85 21.56 -9.36
CA LEU A 8 4.68 20.36 -9.64
C LEU A 8 6.17 20.74 -9.66
N PHE A 9 6.51 21.90 -10.22
CA PHE A 9 7.89 22.42 -10.24
C PHE A 9 8.49 22.48 -8.84
N TYR A 10 7.81 23.11 -7.88
CA TYR A 10 8.32 23.24 -6.52
C TYR A 10 8.27 21.92 -5.72
N ARG A 11 7.35 21.02 -6.03
CA ARG A 11 7.30 19.66 -5.45
C ARG A 11 8.53 18.84 -5.84
N ILE A 12 8.91 18.89 -7.12
CA ILE A 12 10.14 18.25 -7.62
C ILE A 12 11.36 18.94 -7.00
N ALA A 13 11.41 20.28 -6.98
CA ALA A 13 12.51 21.02 -6.38
C ALA A 13 12.78 20.59 -4.93
N LEU A 14 11.73 20.42 -4.12
CA LEU A 14 11.85 19.95 -2.75
C LEU A 14 12.51 18.56 -2.67
N SER A 15 12.16 17.64 -3.56
CA SER A 15 12.72 16.29 -3.57
C SER A 15 14.20 16.25 -3.98
N LEU A 16 14.66 17.29 -4.66
CA LEU A 16 16.04 17.39 -5.15
C LEU A 16 16.99 18.14 -4.21
N ILE A 17 16.51 18.66 -3.08
CA ILE A 17 17.37 19.36 -2.12
C ILE A 17 18.35 18.37 -1.48
N PRO A 18 19.66 18.58 -1.61
CA PRO A 18 20.65 17.68 -1.04
C PRO A 18 20.51 17.56 0.50
N LYS A 19 20.61 16.33 1.01
CA LYS A 19 20.47 15.99 2.45
C LYS A 19 19.09 16.27 3.06
N VAL A 20 18.07 16.50 2.26
CA VAL A 20 16.68 16.55 2.69
C VAL A 20 16.01 15.21 2.36
N GLY A 21 15.83 14.39 3.40
CA GLY A 21 15.05 13.15 3.28
C GLY A 21 13.56 13.41 3.50
N PRO A 22 12.71 12.38 3.32
CA PRO A 22 11.25 12.53 3.39
C PRO A 22 10.74 13.16 4.69
N MET A 23 11.22 12.71 5.85
CA MET A 23 10.81 13.24 7.15
C MET A 23 11.13 14.74 7.30
N LEU A 24 12.34 15.13 6.87
CA LEU A 24 12.75 16.53 6.93
C LEU A 24 11.97 17.39 5.95
N ALA A 25 11.71 16.89 4.74
CA ALA A 25 10.89 17.58 3.75
C ALA A 25 9.46 17.82 4.26
N LYS A 26 8.82 16.79 4.85
CA LYS A 26 7.49 16.93 5.48
C LYS A 26 7.50 18.00 6.59
N ARG A 27 8.54 18.00 7.43
CA ARG A 27 8.72 19.02 8.48
C ARG A 27 8.88 20.42 7.90
N LEU A 28 9.71 20.60 6.88
CA LEU A 28 9.91 21.90 6.23
C LEU A 28 8.59 22.45 5.69
N ILE A 29 7.77 21.62 5.02
CA ILE A 29 6.46 22.03 4.54
C ILE A 29 5.52 22.40 5.70
N ALA A 30 5.53 21.62 6.80
CA ALA A 30 4.71 21.94 7.97
C ALA A 30 5.01 23.33 8.56
N TYR A 31 6.25 23.80 8.47
CA TYR A 31 6.65 25.13 8.94
C TYR A 31 6.41 26.24 7.91
N THR A 32 6.52 25.95 6.62
CA THR A 32 6.45 26.97 5.56
C THR A 32 5.10 27.00 4.83
N GLY A 33 4.25 25.98 5.04
CA GLY A 33 2.93 25.87 4.47
C GLY A 33 2.90 25.23 3.06
N SER A 34 3.95 25.40 2.25
CA SER A 34 3.98 24.80 0.90
C SER A 34 5.43 24.64 0.38
N PRO A 35 5.64 23.76 -0.62
CA PRO A 35 6.93 23.68 -1.31
C PRO A 35 7.40 25.02 -1.89
N LYS A 36 6.52 25.81 -2.52
CA LYS A 36 6.84 27.13 -3.07
C LYS A 36 7.32 28.09 -1.98
N ALA A 37 6.55 28.20 -0.89
CA ALA A 37 6.89 29.08 0.22
C ALA A 37 8.26 28.75 0.84
N LEU A 38 8.66 27.46 0.91
CA LEU A 38 9.99 27.06 1.37
C LEU A 38 11.13 27.73 0.57
N PHE A 39 11.00 27.80 -0.74
CA PHE A 39 12.02 28.42 -1.60
C PHE A 39 11.97 29.95 -1.57
N GLU A 40 10.83 30.55 -1.27
CA GLU A 40 10.63 32.01 -1.17
C GLU A 40 11.05 32.57 0.20
N GLU A 41 10.94 31.75 1.28
CA GLU A 41 11.26 32.19 2.64
C GLU A 41 12.69 32.73 2.77
N PRO A 42 12.89 33.85 3.51
CA PRO A 42 14.20 34.40 3.80
C PRO A 42 15.05 33.43 4.64
N LYS A 43 16.39 33.46 4.43
CA LYS A 43 17.33 32.62 5.18
C LYS A 43 17.16 32.75 6.70
N SER A 44 16.92 33.98 7.19
CA SER A 44 16.71 34.28 8.62
C SER A 44 15.49 33.57 9.24
N LYS A 45 14.43 33.34 8.45
CA LYS A 45 13.26 32.57 8.88
C LYS A 45 13.52 31.06 8.84
N LEU A 46 14.17 30.56 7.79
CA LEU A 46 14.53 29.15 7.69
C LEU A 46 15.43 28.69 8.84
N LEU A 47 16.37 29.52 9.29
CA LEU A 47 17.25 29.24 10.43
C LEU A 47 16.51 29.16 11.78
N LYS A 48 15.28 29.68 11.87
CA LYS A 48 14.44 29.54 13.09
C LYS A 48 13.74 28.20 13.20
N ILE A 49 13.71 27.41 12.11
CA ILE A 49 13.12 26.07 12.14
C ILE A 49 14.03 25.12 12.92
N PRO A 50 13.53 24.37 13.91
CA PRO A 50 14.35 23.47 14.73
C PRO A 50 15.15 22.48 13.87
N ASN A 51 16.44 22.31 14.20
CA ASN A 51 17.40 21.43 13.53
C ASN A 51 17.72 21.82 12.07
N ILE A 52 17.47 23.06 11.66
CA ILE A 52 17.87 23.62 10.37
C ILE A 52 19.09 24.53 10.59
N GLY A 53 20.24 24.07 10.08
CA GLY A 53 21.48 24.83 10.11
C GLY A 53 21.82 25.51 8.78
N GLU A 54 22.85 26.37 8.78
CA GLU A 54 23.27 27.16 7.62
C GLU A 54 23.56 26.31 6.36
N ASN A 55 24.18 25.12 6.53
CA ASN A 55 24.46 24.22 5.41
C ASN A 55 23.18 23.76 4.70
N LEU A 56 22.13 23.47 5.47
CA LEU A 56 20.85 23.04 4.89
C LEU A 56 20.16 24.23 4.19
N VAL A 57 20.18 25.41 4.80
CA VAL A 57 19.65 26.65 4.20
C VAL A 57 20.39 26.96 2.88
N ARG A 58 21.71 26.73 2.83
CA ARG A 58 22.48 26.87 1.58
C ARG A 58 22.01 25.90 0.52
N ASN A 59 21.80 24.64 0.89
CA ASN A 59 21.26 23.63 -0.04
C ASN A 59 19.87 24.01 -0.57
N ILE A 60 18.97 24.51 0.29
CA ILE A 60 17.62 24.96 -0.14
C ILE A 60 17.73 26.13 -1.14
N LYS A 61 18.69 27.04 -0.95
CA LYS A 61 18.87 28.24 -1.80
C LYS A 61 19.83 28.02 -2.98
N GLU A 62 20.23 26.77 -3.26
CA GLU A 62 21.09 26.45 -4.37
C GLU A 62 20.37 26.61 -5.71
N LYS A 63 20.83 27.55 -6.55
CA LYS A 63 20.19 27.88 -7.85
C LYS A 63 20.19 26.70 -8.83
N GLY A 64 21.20 25.82 -8.80
CA GLY A 64 21.31 24.65 -9.67
C GLY A 64 20.23 23.58 -9.49
N ILE A 65 19.40 23.67 -8.43
CA ILE A 65 18.23 22.81 -8.24
C ILE A 65 17.21 23.05 -9.35
N PHE A 66 16.90 24.29 -9.68
CA PHE A 66 15.87 24.65 -10.63
C PHE A 66 16.18 24.17 -12.06
N GLU A 67 17.44 24.22 -12.47
CA GLU A 67 17.87 23.66 -13.76
C GLU A 67 17.66 22.13 -13.83
N LYS A 68 17.84 21.44 -12.69
CA LYS A 68 17.53 20.01 -12.60
C LYS A 68 16.03 19.74 -12.67
N VAL A 69 15.23 20.60 -12.04
CA VAL A 69 13.76 20.52 -12.11
C VAL A 69 13.27 20.71 -13.54
N GLU A 70 13.76 21.70 -14.27
CA GLU A 70 13.36 21.94 -15.66
C GLU A 70 13.63 20.72 -16.56
N ARG A 71 14.81 20.09 -16.38
CA ARG A 71 15.13 18.84 -17.09
C ARG A 71 14.21 17.70 -16.71
N GLU A 72 13.90 17.55 -15.43
CA GLU A 72 12.99 16.51 -14.94
C GLU A 72 11.56 16.74 -15.44
N MET A 73 11.08 17.98 -15.46
CA MET A 73 9.77 18.34 -16.01
C MET A 73 9.67 17.99 -17.51
N ALA A 74 10.71 18.29 -18.27
CA ALA A 74 10.77 17.92 -19.68
C ALA A 74 10.77 16.38 -19.89
N PHE A 75 11.45 15.64 -19.00
CA PHE A 75 11.45 14.18 -19.02
C PHE A 75 10.08 13.61 -18.69
N ILE A 76 9.40 14.14 -17.66
CA ILE A 76 8.05 13.74 -17.25
C ILE A 76 7.05 13.96 -18.41
N GLU A 77 7.07 15.13 -19.03
CA GLU A 77 6.20 15.47 -20.15
C GLU A 77 6.45 14.55 -21.36
N HIS A 78 7.72 14.39 -21.76
CA HIS A 78 8.09 13.58 -22.92
C HIS A 78 7.69 12.11 -22.78
N TYR A 79 7.92 11.53 -21.59
CA TYR A 79 7.65 10.11 -21.34
C TYR A 79 6.29 9.85 -20.71
N GLN A 80 5.44 10.87 -20.52
CA GLN A 80 4.11 10.74 -19.89
C GLN A 80 4.18 9.99 -18.58
N ILE A 81 4.97 10.52 -17.63
CA ILE A 81 5.17 9.95 -16.30
C ILE A 81 4.17 10.59 -15.34
N ASP A 82 3.45 9.74 -14.62
CA ASP A 82 2.59 10.19 -13.53
C ASP A 82 3.44 10.53 -12.31
N VAL A 83 3.08 11.63 -11.65
CA VAL A 83 3.77 12.09 -10.44
C VAL A 83 2.76 12.19 -9.30
N TYR A 84 3.08 11.56 -8.18
CA TYR A 84 2.26 11.57 -6.97
C TYR A 84 3.02 12.29 -5.86
N PHE A 85 2.40 13.25 -5.25
CA PHE A 85 2.96 13.96 -4.10
C PHE A 85 2.24 13.53 -2.82
N TYR A 86 2.94 13.45 -1.69
CA TYR A 86 2.42 12.85 -0.45
C TYR A 86 1.17 13.55 0.10
N LEU A 87 0.88 14.78 -0.28
CA LEU A 87 -0.34 15.52 0.08
C LEU A 87 -1.51 15.27 -0.88
N ASP A 88 -1.27 14.66 -2.04
CA ASP A 88 -2.31 14.39 -3.03
C ASP A 88 -3.27 13.31 -2.55
N LYS A 89 -4.52 13.40 -2.99
CA LYS A 89 -5.55 12.40 -2.67
C LYS A 89 -5.23 11.03 -3.27
N ASN A 90 -4.62 11.01 -4.46
CA ASN A 90 -4.24 9.81 -5.20
C ASN A 90 -2.87 9.24 -4.81
N TYR A 91 -2.18 9.83 -3.82
CA TYR A 91 -0.96 9.22 -3.28
C TYR A 91 -1.30 7.94 -2.52
N PRO A 92 -0.53 6.83 -2.66
CA PRO A 92 -0.86 5.55 -2.05
C PRO A 92 -1.12 5.65 -0.55
N GLN A 93 -2.34 5.35 -0.12
CA GLN A 93 -2.75 5.50 1.28
C GLN A 93 -1.93 4.59 2.21
N ARG A 94 -1.56 3.39 1.73
CA ARG A 94 -0.70 2.46 2.47
C ARG A 94 0.66 3.09 2.81
N LEU A 95 1.26 3.85 1.88
CA LEU A 95 2.51 4.58 2.13
C LEU A 95 2.32 5.79 3.03
N LYS A 96 1.16 6.49 2.99
CA LYS A 96 0.91 7.62 3.91
C LYS A 96 1.04 7.21 5.38
N ASN A 97 0.74 5.95 5.69
CA ASN A 97 0.84 5.40 7.04
C ASN A 97 2.29 5.09 7.46
N CYS A 98 3.26 5.20 6.55
CA CYS A 98 4.68 5.01 6.84
C CYS A 98 5.34 6.36 7.12
N GLU A 99 6.05 6.49 8.23
CA GLU A 99 6.68 7.76 8.65
C GLU A 99 7.67 8.28 7.61
N ASP A 100 8.49 7.38 7.06
CA ASP A 100 9.53 7.64 6.09
C ASP A 100 9.07 7.50 4.62
N ALA A 101 7.76 7.49 4.36
CA ALA A 101 7.20 7.46 3.02
C ALA A 101 7.78 8.59 2.14
N PRO A 102 8.12 8.29 0.88
CA PRO A 102 8.67 9.30 -0.03
C PRO A 102 7.68 10.45 -0.24
N ILE A 103 8.20 11.67 -0.35
CA ILE A 103 7.35 12.85 -0.61
C ILE A 103 6.86 12.93 -2.04
N ILE A 104 7.56 12.27 -2.96
CA ILE A 104 7.23 12.23 -4.38
C ILE A 104 7.46 10.81 -4.92
N LEU A 105 6.60 10.39 -5.82
CA LEU A 105 6.72 9.14 -6.56
C LEU A 105 6.50 9.41 -8.04
N TYR A 106 7.33 8.81 -8.85
CA TYR A 106 7.24 8.80 -10.32
C TYR A 106 6.75 7.43 -10.77
N SER A 107 5.74 7.38 -11.62
CA SER A 107 5.16 6.12 -12.11
C SER A 107 5.05 6.09 -13.62
N LYS A 108 5.34 4.94 -14.20
CA LYS A 108 5.10 4.65 -15.61
C LYS A 108 4.29 3.38 -15.74
N GLY A 109 3.10 3.48 -16.33
CA GLY A 109 2.16 2.38 -16.46
C GLY A 109 0.78 2.76 -15.90
N ASN A 110 -0.09 1.78 -15.70
CA ASN A 110 -1.43 2.00 -15.19
C ASN A 110 -1.67 1.10 -13.96
N VAL A 111 -1.67 1.70 -12.78
CA VAL A 111 -1.92 1.00 -11.52
C VAL A 111 -2.83 1.83 -10.64
N ASN A 112 -3.78 1.15 -10.02
CA ASN A 112 -4.55 1.72 -8.93
C ASN A 112 -3.92 1.28 -7.60
N PHE A 113 -3.45 2.23 -6.80
CA PHE A 113 -2.84 1.94 -5.50
C PHE A 113 -3.86 1.56 -4.41
N GLU A 114 -5.13 1.76 -4.67
CA GLU A 114 -6.23 1.40 -3.77
C GLU A 114 -6.81 0.01 -4.09
N ASP A 115 -6.16 -0.76 -4.99
CA ASP A 115 -6.53 -2.15 -5.24
C ASP A 115 -6.59 -2.93 -3.91
N PHE A 116 -7.58 -3.82 -3.81
CA PHE A 116 -8.01 -4.42 -2.54
C PHE A 116 -6.91 -5.20 -1.82
N ARG A 117 -5.99 -5.85 -2.59
CA ARG A 117 -4.91 -6.69 -2.05
C ARG A 117 -3.61 -6.36 -2.72
N ILE A 118 -2.59 -6.02 -1.94
CA ILE A 118 -1.24 -5.79 -2.44
C ILE A 118 -0.26 -6.68 -1.67
N LEU A 119 0.44 -7.57 -2.36
CA LEU A 119 1.40 -8.50 -1.78
C LEU A 119 2.82 -8.18 -2.24
N SER A 120 3.71 -7.92 -1.30
CA SER A 120 5.14 -7.83 -1.56
C SER A 120 5.76 -9.23 -1.59
N VAL A 121 6.46 -9.58 -2.67
CA VAL A 121 7.17 -10.85 -2.80
C VAL A 121 8.64 -10.57 -3.02
N VAL A 122 9.48 -10.98 -2.07
CA VAL A 122 10.91 -10.69 -2.05
C VAL A 122 11.74 -11.93 -1.75
N GLY A 123 13.02 -11.87 -2.09
CA GLY A 123 13.93 -12.97 -1.78
C GLY A 123 15.35 -12.77 -2.29
N THR A 124 16.10 -13.84 -2.28
CA THR A 124 17.50 -13.85 -2.72
C THR A 124 17.64 -13.56 -4.22
N ARG A 125 18.72 -12.86 -4.59
CA ARG A 125 19.10 -12.66 -5.99
C ARG A 125 19.63 -13.92 -6.68
N ARG A 126 20.02 -14.93 -5.90
CA ARG A 126 20.54 -16.23 -6.36
C ARG A 126 19.57 -17.33 -5.92
N ALA A 127 18.33 -17.24 -6.40
CA ALA A 127 17.28 -18.19 -6.06
C ALA A 127 17.61 -19.61 -6.55
N THR A 128 17.25 -20.60 -5.75
CA THR A 128 17.28 -22.01 -6.16
C THR A 128 16.09 -22.32 -7.06
N ASP A 129 16.14 -23.44 -7.79
CA ASP A 129 15.00 -23.90 -8.57
C ASP A 129 13.77 -24.12 -7.69
N ARG A 130 13.97 -24.64 -6.46
CA ARG A 130 12.91 -24.78 -5.46
C ARG A 130 12.31 -23.42 -5.05
N GLY A 131 13.14 -22.40 -4.83
CA GLY A 131 12.65 -21.05 -4.50
C GLY A 131 11.89 -20.41 -5.66
N ILE A 132 12.35 -20.62 -6.89
CA ILE A 132 11.66 -20.18 -8.12
C ILE A 132 10.31 -20.89 -8.26
N GLU A 133 10.27 -22.21 -8.03
CA GLU A 133 9.05 -23.00 -8.10
C GLU A 133 8.04 -22.57 -7.02
N ALA A 134 8.48 -22.42 -5.77
CA ALA A 134 7.65 -21.94 -4.67
C ALA A 134 7.04 -20.55 -4.98
N CYS A 135 7.86 -19.63 -5.51
CA CYS A 135 7.40 -18.30 -5.92
C CYS A 135 6.34 -18.38 -7.02
N ARG A 136 6.56 -19.18 -8.06
CA ARG A 136 5.63 -19.35 -9.18
C ARG A 136 4.31 -19.97 -8.72
N LYS A 137 4.41 -21.03 -7.93
CA LYS A 137 3.25 -21.74 -7.40
C LYS A 137 2.41 -20.84 -6.50
N LEU A 138 3.05 -20.14 -5.54
CA LEU A 138 2.35 -19.21 -4.67
C LEU A 138 1.51 -18.19 -5.47
N ILE A 139 2.12 -17.55 -6.48
CA ILE A 139 1.45 -16.51 -7.26
C ILE A 139 0.38 -17.10 -8.19
N ALA A 140 0.60 -18.30 -8.75
CA ALA A 140 -0.40 -19.00 -9.55
C ALA A 140 -1.62 -19.36 -8.70
N ASP A 141 -1.41 -20.02 -7.55
CA ASP A 141 -2.49 -20.43 -6.64
C ASP A 141 -3.29 -19.21 -6.14
N LEU A 142 -2.62 -18.10 -5.76
CA LEU A 142 -3.28 -16.86 -5.37
C LEU A 142 -4.11 -16.24 -6.51
N SER A 143 -3.69 -16.41 -7.77
CA SER A 143 -4.41 -15.87 -8.93
C SER A 143 -5.70 -16.59 -9.24
N GLU A 144 -5.84 -17.84 -8.81
CA GLU A 144 -7.07 -18.63 -8.97
C GLU A 144 -8.22 -18.12 -8.11
N ASN A 145 -7.89 -17.48 -6.98
CA ASN A 145 -8.84 -16.97 -6.02
C ASN A 145 -9.24 -15.50 -6.24
N GLY A 146 -8.86 -14.90 -7.38
CA GLY A 146 -9.26 -13.55 -7.78
C GLY A 146 -8.14 -12.77 -8.44
N LYS A 147 -8.50 -11.84 -9.32
CA LYS A 147 -7.54 -10.97 -10.04
C LYS A 147 -7.33 -9.62 -9.39
N ASP A 148 -7.89 -9.41 -8.21
CA ASP A 148 -7.77 -8.15 -7.45
C ASP A 148 -6.48 -8.07 -6.62
N LEU A 149 -5.52 -8.97 -6.91
CA LEU A 149 -4.21 -9.01 -6.28
C LEU A 149 -3.17 -8.29 -7.13
N VAL A 150 -2.40 -7.43 -6.48
CA VAL A 150 -1.24 -6.75 -7.07
C VAL A 150 0.04 -7.29 -6.43
N ILE A 151 0.98 -7.73 -7.24
CA ILE A 151 2.31 -8.18 -6.76
C ILE A 151 3.29 -7.02 -6.81
N VAL A 152 3.92 -6.70 -5.69
CA VAL A 152 4.96 -5.67 -5.59
C VAL A 152 6.32 -6.31 -5.37
N SER A 153 7.33 -5.90 -6.11
CA SER A 153 8.71 -6.34 -5.93
C SER A 153 9.71 -5.34 -6.53
N GLY A 154 10.99 -5.69 -6.57
CA GLY A 154 12.07 -4.77 -6.87
C GLY A 154 12.78 -4.95 -8.21
N LEU A 155 12.33 -5.83 -9.09
CA LEU A 155 12.95 -6.14 -10.38
C LEU A 155 14.41 -6.65 -10.29
N ALA A 156 14.90 -7.02 -9.11
CA ALA A 156 16.22 -7.59 -8.95
C ALA A 156 16.29 -9.01 -9.54
N TYR A 157 17.52 -9.55 -9.66
CA TYR A 157 17.68 -10.96 -10.00
C TYR A 157 16.99 -11.88 -8.99
N GLY A 158 16.72 -13.11 -9.38
CA GLY A 158 16.18 -14.17 -8.53
C GLY A 158 14.68 -14.01 -8.27
N ILE A 159 14.28 -13.95 -7.01
CA ILE A 159 12.87 -13.99 -6.60
C ILE A 159 12.09 -12.77 -7.12
N ASP A 160 12.65 -11.56 -7.09
CA ASP A 160 11.94 -10.35 -7.52
C ASP A 160 11.45 -10.48 -8.98
N VAL A 161 12.36 -10.78 -9.91
CA VAL A 161 11.99 -10.93 -11.32
C VAL A 161 11.11 -12.16 -11.55
N CYS A 162 11.28 -13.22 -10.75
CA CYS A 162 10.42 -14.40 -10.80
C CYS A 162 8.98 -14.04 -10.42
N ALA A 163 8.80 -13.26 -9.35
CA ALA A 163 7.49 -12.78 -8.90
C ALA A 163 6.78 -11.96 -9.99
N HIS A 164 7.50 -11.00 -10.60
CA HIS A 164 6.94 -10.22 -11.70
C HIS A 164 6.53 -11.10 -12.90
N LYS A 165 7.39 -12.03 -13.31
CA LYS A 165 7.09 -12.96 -14.41
C LYS A 165 5.88 -13.84 -14.10
N ALA A 166 5.78 -14.35 -12.87
CA ALA A 166 4.63 -15.16 -12.45
C ALA A 166 3.34 -14.34 -12.42
N ALA A 167 3.37 -13.11 -11.89
CA ALA A 167 2.23 -12.20 -11.91
C ALA A 167 1.75 -11.92 -13.35
N LEU A 168 2.67 -11.58 -14.25
CA LEU A 168 2.38 -11.31 -15.65
C LEU A 168 1.77 -12.55 -16.36
N ALA A 169 2.30 -13.74 -16.11
CA ALA A 169 1.83 -14.97 -16.72
C ALA A 169 0.42 -15.37 -16.27
N ASN A 170 0.05 -15.02 -15.03
CA ASN A 170 -1.26 -15.32 -14.45
C ASN A 170 -2.27 -14.14 -14.56
N GLY A 171 -1.94 -13.10 -15.33
CA GLY A 171 -2.84 -11.97 -15.56
C GLY A 171 -3.01 -11.03 -14.37
N LEU A 172 -2.16 -11.16 -13.32
CA LEU A 172 -2.17 -10.27 -12.18
C LEU A 172 -1.43 -8.97 -12.47
N LYS A 173 -1.89 -7.86 -11.91
CA LYS A 173 -1.15 -6.60 -11.94
C LYS A 173 0.14 -6.73 -11.13
N THR A 174 1.17 -5.99 -11.55
CA THR A 174 2.43 -5.99 -10.79
C THR A 174 3.11 -4.62 -10.82
N ILE A 175 3.62 -4.20 -9.67
CA ILE A 175 4.34 -2.94 -9.48
C ILE A 175 5.82 -3.25 -9.22
N SER A 176 6.66 -2.74 -10.10
CA SER A 176 8.10 -2.81 -9.86
C SER A 176 8.60 -1.50 -9.26
N VAL A 177 9.04 -1.55 -8.01
CA VAL A 177 9.68 -0.40 -7.38
C VAL A 177 11.17 -0.39 -7.75
N LEU A 178 11.69 0.75 -8.22
CA LEU A 178 13.05 0.86 -8.73
C LEU A 178 13.95 1.66 -7.76
N GLY A 179 15.23 1.31 -7.68
CA GLY A 179 16.25 2.03 -6.90
C GLY A 179 17.02 3.08 -7.74
N HIS A 180 16.41 3.57 -8.83
CA HIS A 180 16.96 4.52 -9.79
C HIS A 180 15.83 5.24 -10.52
N GLY A 181 16.12 6.27 -11.30
CA GLY A 181 15.12 6.98 -12.10
C GLY A 181 14.54 6.11 -13.22
N LEU A 182 13.44 6.58 -13.84
CA LEU A 182 12.74 5.89 -14.93
C LEU A 182 13.47 5.99 -16.29
N ASP A 183 14.56 6.71 -16.35
CA ASP A 183 15.42 6.87 -17.54
C ASP A 183 16.24 5.62 -17.87
N ILE A 184 16.43 4.73 -16.90
CA ILE A 184 17.19 3.48 -17.07
C ILE A 184 16.41 2.28 -16.53
N ILE A 185 16.79 1.08 -16.98
CA ILE A 185 16.33 -0.19 -16.38
C ILE A 185 17.55 -0.99 -15.91
N TYR A 186 17.54 -1.31 -14.62
CA TYR A 186 18.56 -2.16 -14.03
C TYR A 186 17.93 -3.31 -13.21
N PRO A 187 18.40 -4.54 -13.44
CA PRO A 187 19.40 -4.96 -14.45
C PRO A 187 18.85 -4.83 -15.89
N SER A 188 19.72 -4.47 -16.84
CA SER A 188 19.32 -4.25 -18.25
C SER A 188 18.70 -5.49 -18.90
N VAL A 189 19.08 -6.70 -18.45
CA VAL A 189 18.50 -7.98 -18.91
C VAL A 189 17.01 -8.11 -18.57
N HIS A 190 16.49 -7.33 -17.65
CA HIS A 190 15.07 -7.32 -17.26
C HIS A 190 14.24 -6.28 -18.05
N ARG A 191 14.82 -5.62 -19.07
CA ARG A 191 14.12 -4.60 -19.87
C ARG A 191 12.80 -5.12 -20.46
N THR A 192 12.81 -6.29 -21.07
CA THR A 192 11.61 -6.90 -21.66
C THR A 192 10.53 -7.18 -20.60
N VAL A 193 10.94 -7.53 -19.37
CA VAL A 193 9.99 -7.73 -18.24
C VAL A 193 9.42 -6.38 -17.81
N ALA A 194 10.26 -5.34 -17.70
CA ALA A 194 9.82 -3.98 -17.36
C ALA A 194 8.80 -3.43 -18.38
N GLU A 195 9.02 -3.64 -19.68
CA GLU A 195 8.08 -3.26 -20.74
C GLU A 195 6.72 -3.97 -20.61
N LYS A 196 6.71 -5.25 -20.22
CA LYS A 196 5.47 -5.98 -19.94
C LYS A 196 4.79 -5.47 -18.67
N ILE A 197 5.55 -5.14 -17.63
CA ILE A 197 5.03 -4.56 -16.39
C ILE A 197 4.31 -3.24 -16.67
N ILE A 198 4.88 -2.35 -17.50
CA ILE A 198 4.24 -1.08 -17.86
C ILE A 198 2.85 -1.30 -18.48
N LYS A 199 2.66 -2.38 -19.24
CA LYS A 199 1.38 -2.69 -19.90
C LYS A 199 0.32 -3.29 -18.95
N GLN A 200 0.74 -3.99 -17.90
CA GLN A 200 -0.15 -4.73 -16.99
C GLN A 200 -0.10 -4.22 -15.55
N GLY A 201 0.67 -3.19 -15.27
CA GLY A 201 0.89 -2.61 -13.97
C GLY A 201 1.73 -1.35 -14.08
N ALA A 202 2.75 -1.16 -13.23
CA ALA A 202 3.59 0.03 -13.29
C ALA A 202 5.03 -0.19 -12.82
N LEU A 203 5.93 0.65 -13.33
CA LEU A 203 7.23 0.94 -12.73
C LEU A 203 7.08 2.15 -11.82
N LEU A 204 7.62 2.07 -10.61
CA LEU A 204 7.50 3.09 -9.57
C LEU A 204 8.87 3.43 -9.00
N THR A 205 9.14 4.70 -8.76
CA THR A 205 10.37 5.14 -8.10
C THR A 205 10.19 6.46 -7.36
N GLU A 206 11.01 6.71 -6.36
CA GLU A 206 11.16 8.03 -5.71
C GLU A 206 12.29 8.87 -6.31
N PHE A 207 13.11 8.28 -7.19
CA PHE A 207 14.28 8.91 -7.74
C PHE A 207 13.95 9.59 -9.07
N SER A 208 14.36 10.87 -9.22
CA SER A 208 14.29 11.58 -10.49
C SER A 208 15.17 10.94 -11.54
N SER A 209 14.91 11.25 -12.82
CA SER A 209 15.79 10.87 -13.93
C SER A 209 17.23 11.36 -13.69
N HIS A 210 18.22 10.67 -14.24
CA HIS A 210 19.64 10.98 -14.07
C HIS A 210 20.16 10.94 -12.61
N THR A 211 19.40 10.38 -11.67
CA THR A 211 19.90 10.14 -10.31
C THR A 211 21.09 9.19 -10.35
N LYS A 212 22.16 9.53 -9.62
CA LYS A 212 23.36 8.68 -9.53
C LYS A 212 22.99 7.26 -9.09
N PHE A 213 23.50 6.29 -9.82
CA PHE A 213 23.34 4.89 -9.52
C PHE A 213 24.25 4.49 -8.35
N ILE A 214 23.68 4.33 -7.16
CA ILE A 214 24.39 3.95 -5.94
C ILE A 214 23.67 2.81 -5.22
N LYS A 215 24.45 1.94 -4.55
CA LYS A 215 23.90 0.74 -3.88
C LYS A 215 22.88 1.08 -2.78
N SER A 216 23.07 2.19 -2.07
CA SER A 216 22.15 2.61 -0.99
C SER A 216 20.72 2.86 -1.48
N ASN A 217 20.54 3.33 -2.73
CA ASN A 217 19.21 3.56 -3.28
C ASN A 217 18.38 2.28 -3.36
N PHE A 218 19.03 1.13 -3.64
CA PHE A 218 18.34 -0.16 -3.68
C PHE A 218 17.91 -0.64 -2.30
N VAL A 219 18.63 -0.25 -1.25
CA VAL A 219 18.27 -0.56 0.13
C VAL A 219 17.15 0.37 0.59
N SER A 220 17.28 1.67 0.36
CA SER A 220 16.26 2.65 0.76
C SER A 220 14.93 2.44 0.03
N ARG A 221 14.97 2.01 -1.25
CA ARG A 221 13.79 1.66 -2.02
C ARG A 221 12.94 0.55 -1.36
N ASN A 222 13.55 -0.39 -0.64
CA ASN A 222 12.83 -1.52 -0.05
C ASN A 222 11.72 -1.09 0.92
N ARG A 223 11.83 0.10 1.53
CA ARG A 223 10.77 0.67 2.37
C ARG A 223 9.49 0.96 1.57
N ILE A 224 9.62 1.30 0.29
CA ILE A 224 8.46 1.52 -0.58
C ILE A 224 7.82 0.18 -0.93
N ILE A 225 8.60 -0.89 -1.17
CA ILE A 225 8.09 -2.23 -1.40
C ILE A 225 7.28 -2.70 -0.18
N ALA A 226 7.86 -2.60 1.02
CA ALA A 226 7.21 -2.99 2.26
C ALA A 226 5.97 -2.13 2.57
N GLY A 227 6.10 -0.81 2.41
CA GLY A 227 5.03 0.14 2.77
C GLY A 227 3.82 0.14 1.83
N LEU A 228 3.99 -0.24 0.55
CA LEU A 228 2.89 -0.37 -0.41
C LEU A 228 2.02 -1.60 -0.16
N ALA A 229 2.57 -2.65 0.44
CA ALA A 229 1.91 -3.93 0.55
C ALA A 229 1.11 -4.07 1.86
N ASP A 230 0.08 -4.91 1.82
CA ASP A 230 -0.64 -5.36 3.02
C ASP A 230 0.20 -6.39 3.76
N ALA A 231 0.92 -7.24 3.03
CA ALA A 231 1.81 -8.25 3.57
C ALA A 231 3.07 -8.42 2.71
N THR A 232 4.13 -8.96 3.32
CA THR A 232 5.40 -9.28 2.67
C THR A 232 5.73 -10.76 2.79
N VAL A 233 5.97 -11.43 1.67
CA VAL A 233 6.41 -12.82 1.62
C VAL A 233 7.89 -12.91 1.27
N VAL A 234 8.66 -13.58 2.12
CA VAL A 234 10.08 -13.93 1.86
C VAL A 234 10.15 -15.37 1.40
N ILE A 235 10.41 -15.58 0.10
CA ILE A 235 10.44 -16.92 -0.49
C ILE A 235 11.73 -17.67 -0.12
N GLU A 236 12.86 -17.02 -0.26
CA GLU A 236 14.17 -17.60 0.02
C GLU A 236 15.15 -16.50 0.41
N SER A 237 15.90 -16.68 1.49
CA SER A 237 16.92 -15.73 1.92
C SER A 237 18.03 -16.41 2.70
N GLY A 238 19.27 -16.04 2.39
CA GLY A 238 20.41 -16.35 3.27
C GLY A 238 20.41 -15.48 4.52
N GLU A 239 21.35 -15.75 5.43
CA GLU A 239 21.47 -15.11 6.75
C GLU A 239 21.61 -13.57 6.70
N ARG A 240 22.17 -13.03 5.60
CA ARG A 240 22.39 -11.58 5.38
C ARG A 240 21.81 -11.17 4.03
N GLY A 241 20.52 -11.42 3.81
CA GLY A 241 19.84 -11.10 2.56
C GLY A 241 19.16 -9.73 2.58
N GLY A 242 19.13 -9.03 1.44
CA GLY A 242 18.36 -7.78 1.31
C GLY A 242 16.86 -7.94 1.55
N ALA A 243 16.30 -9.13 1.33
CA ALA A 243 14.91 -9.46 1.61
C ALA A 243 14.60 -9.38 3.12
N LEU A 244 15.58 -9.68 4.00
CA LEU A 244 15.39 -9.54 5.44
C LEU A 244 15.21 -8.09 5.86
N ILE A 245 15.87 -7.15 5.18
CA ILE A 245 15.68 -5.71 5.41
C ILE A 245 14.23 -5.31 5.05
N THR A 246 13.71 -5.85 3.94
CA THR A 246 12.32 -5.59 3.56
C THR A 246 11.33 -6.17 4.57
N ALA A 247 11.61 -7.36 5.09
CA ALA A 247 10.82 -8.00 6.15
C ALA A 247 10.83 -7.19 7.45
N ASP A 248 12.02 -6.72 7.89
CA ASP A 248 12.14 -5.87 9.09
C ASP A 248 11.40 -4.53 8.91
N LEU A 249 11.46 -3.93 7.72
CA LEU A 249 10.71 -2.71 7.39
C LEU A 249 9.19 -2.97 7.41
N ALA A 250 8.71 -4.08 6.82
CA ALA A 250 7.30 -4.46 6.86
C ALA A 250 6.80 -4.60 8.31
N ASN A 251 7.55 -5.30 9.15
CA ASN A 251 7.25 -5.40 10.59
C ASN A 251 7.20 -4.02 11.27
N SER A 252 8.13 -3.11 10.95
CA SER A 252 8.15 -1.76 11.52
C SER A 252 6.96 -0.90 11.10
N TYR A 253 6.31 -1.24 9.98
CA TYR A 253 5.09 -0.60 9.49
C TYR A 253 3.81 -1.33 9.92
N ASN A 254 3.92 -2.31 10.85
CA ASN A 254 2.81 -3.17 11.28
C ASN A 254 2.14 -3.90 10.11
N ARG A 255 2.96 -4.42 9.16
CA ARG A 255 2.51 -5.27 8.06
C ARG A 255 2.85 -6.71 8.38
N ASP A 256 1.96 -7.61 7.97
CA ASP A 256 2.22 -9.04 8.13
C ASP A 256 3.40 -9.49 7.28
N VAL A 257 4.22 -10.35 7.87
CA VAL A 257 5.38 -10.94 7.20
C VAL A 257 5.24 -12.45 7.20
N PHE A 258 5.47 -13.05 6.05
CA PHE A 258 5.44 -14.50 5.84
C PHE A 258 6.78 -14.98 5.31
N ALA A 259 7.15 -16.20 5.64
CA ALA A 259 8.36 -16.81 5.12
C ALA A 259 8.15 -18.30 4.82
N PHE A 260 8.69 -18.72 3.67
CA PHE A 260 8.76 -20.14 3.34
C PHE A 260 9.87 -20.82 4.16
N PRO A 261 9.58 -21.95 4.82
CA PRO A 261 10.59 -22.69 5.54
C PRO A 261 11.53 -23.41 4.57
N GLY A 262 12.75 -23.60 4.99
CA GLY A 262 13.70 -24.38 4.22
C GLY A 262 14.52 -25.33 5.07
N ARG A 263 15.43 -26.11 4.44
CA ARG A 263 16.25 -27.09 5.13
C ARG A 263 17.17 -26.44 6.16
N ILE A 264 17.33 -27.05 7.33
CA ILE A 264 18.09 -26.50 8.46
C ILE A 264 19.54 -26.17 8.07
N ASN A 265 20.18 -27.03 7.29
CA ASN A 265 21.57 -26.86 6.88
C ASN A 265 21.77 -26.14 5.54
N ASP A 266 20.69 -25.65 4.92
CA ASP A 266 20.79 -24.90 3.66
C ASP A 266 21.10 -23.42 3.94
N PRO A 267 22.26 -22.91 3.49
CA PRO A 267 22.64 -21.50 3.70
C PRO A 267 21.61 -20.50 3.12
N ARG A 268 20.86 -20.90 2.08
CA ARG A 268 19.86 -20.03 1.42
C ARG A 268 18.51 -20.01 2.13
N SER A 269 18.29 -20.94 3.05
CA SER A 269 17.09 -21.01 3.89
C SER A 269 17.26 -20.36 5.26
N LYS A 270 18.51 -20.09 5.68
CA LYS A 270 18.82 -19.57 7.03
C LYS A 270 18.07 -18.30 7.37
N GLY A 271 17.93 -17.37 6.43
CA GLY A 271 17.24 -16.10 6.66
C GLY A 271 15.74 -16.28 6.91
N CYS A 272 15.06 -17.08 6.08
CA CYS A 272 13.64 -17.41 6.27
C CYS A 272 13.42 -18.15 7.60
N ASN A 273 14.22 -19.19 7.87
CA ASN A 273 14.13 -19.95 9.12
C ASN A 273 14.40 -19.06 10.35
N GLN A 274 15.30 -18.08 10.24
CA GLN A 274 15.56 -17.12 11.32
C GLN A 274 14.37 -16.17 11.55
N LEU A 275 13.73 -15.65 10.48
CA LEU A 275 12.52 -14.83 10.62
C LEU A 275 11.41 -15.59 11.35
N ILE A 276 11.17 -16.86 10.97
CA ILE A 276 10.18 -17.74 11.61
C ILE A 276 10.55 -17.98 13.07
N LYS A 277 11.79 -18.40 13.33
CA LYS A 277 12.29 -18.71 14.67
C LYS A 277 12.18 -17.54 15.65
N THR A 278 12.33 -16.32 15.15
CA THR A 278 12.26 -15.10 15.98
C THR A 278 10.88 -14.43 15.99
N ASN A 279 9.85 -15.13 15.49
CA ASN A 279 8.48 -14.62 15.37
C ASN A 279 8.37 -13.27 14.59
N LYS A 280 9.30 -13.05 13.65
CA LYS A 280 9.27 -11.92 12.73
C LYS A 280 8.51 -12.22 11.43
N ALA A 281 8.22 -13.49 11.17
CA ALA A 281 7.39 -13.95 10.06
C ALA A 281 6.59 -15.17 10.45
N ALA A 282 5.34 -15.25 10.00
CA ALA A 282 4.57 -16.47 10.06
C ALA A 282 5.10 -17.45 9.00
N LEU A 283 5.16 -18.74 9.36
CA LEU A 283 5.49 -19.81 8.41
C LEU A 283 4.31 -20.01 7.45
N ILE A 284 4.59 -20.08 6.16
CA ILE A 284 3.64 -20.52 5.15
C ILE A 284 4.26 -21.58 4.24
N GLU A 285 3.45 -22.53 3.79
CA GLU A 285 3.84 -23.54 2.82
C GLU A 285 3.21 -23.28 1.43
N GLY A 286 2.20 -22.40 1.36
CA GLY A 286 1.49 -22.08 0.13
C GLY A 286 0.52 -20.89 0.25
N ALA A 287 -0.31 -20.74 -0.76
CA ALA A 287 -1.30 -19.67 -0.85
C ALA A 287 -2.40 -19.78 0.23
N ALA A 288 -2.84 -21.00 0.53
CA ALA A 288 -3.90 -21.25 1.51
C ALA A 288 -3.56 -20.71 2.89
N ASP A 289 -2.31 -20.90 3.36
CA ASP A 289 -1.88 -20.38 4.66
C ASP A 289 -1.90 -18.86 4.70
N LEU A 290 -1.41 -18.23 3.63
CA LEU A 290 -1.41 -16.77 3.50
C LEU A 290 -2.83 -16.23 3.48
N GLU A 291 -3.71 -16.82 2.68
CA GLU A 291 -5.11 -16.39 2.55
C GLU A 291 -5.86 -16.55 3.87
N TYR A 292 -5.63 -17.64 4.58
CA TYR A 292 -6.21 -17.87 5.91
C TYR A 292 -5.80 -16.79 6.91
N VAL A 293 -4.49 -16.53 7.05
CA VAL A 293 -3.98 -15.55 8.02
C VAL A 293 -4.43 -14.12 7.66
N MET A 294 -4.44 -13.78 6.36
CA MET A 294 -4.85 -12.46 5.88
C MET A 294 -6.37 -12.27 5.81
N GLY A 295 -7.16 -13.31 6.05
CA GLY A 295 -8.59 -13.28 5.82
C GLY A 295 -8.95 -13.03 4.34
N TRP A 296 -8.09 -13.47 3.41
CA TRP A 296 -8.27 -13.31 1.97
C TRP A 296 -8.99 -14.49 1.32
N GLU A 297 -9.39 -15.44 2.10
CA GLU A 297 -10.19 -16.56 1.59
C GLU A 297 -11.43 -16.03 0.88
N ILE A 298 -11.54 -16.34 -0.42
CA ILE A 298 -12.81 -16.17 -1.10
C ILE A 298 -13.69 -17.28 -0.54
N ASN A 299 -14.72 -16.91 0.19
CA ASN A 299 -15.77 -17.83 0.58
C ASN A 299 -16.36 -18.46 -0.69
N LYS A 300 -15.75 -19.54 -1.18
CA LYS A 300 -16.34 -20.42 -2.22
C LYS A 300 -17.73 -20.95 -1.77
N TYR A 301 -18.03 -20.81 -0.48
CA TYR A 301 -19.35 -21.06 0.10
C TYR A 301 -20.35 -19.91 -0.09
N LYS A 302 -19.92 -18.68 -0.49
CA LYS A 302 -20.91 -17.62 -0.79
C LYS A 302 -21.72 -17.86 -2.05
N GLU A 303 -21.31 -18.73 -2.96
CA GLU A 303 -22.14 -19.13 -4.10
C GLU A 303 -23.10 -20.29 -3.81
N LYS A 304 -23.04 -20.91 -2.62
CA LYS A 304 -23.98 -21.96 -2.19
C LYS A 304 -24.71 -21.70 -0.88
N ILE A 305 -24.40 -20.63 -0.20
CA ILE A 305 -25.37 -20.02 0.70
C ILE A 305 -26.17 -19.05 -0.21
N VAL A 306 -27.03 -19.60 -1.05
CA VAL A 306 -28.39 -19.08 -1.07
C VAL A 306 -28.74 -19.09 0.40
N GLN A 307 -28.48 -17.97 1.09
CA GLN A 307 -29.22 -17.63 2.28
C GLN A 307 -30.65 -17.86 1.81
N ARG A 308 -31.21 -19.03 2.11
CA ARG A 308 -32.64 -19.12 2.23
C ARG A 308 -32.89 -18.02 3.21
N GLU A 309 -33.28 -16.86 2.70
CA GLU A 309 -34.04 -15.90 3.46
C GLU A 309 -35.15 -16.76 4.05
N ILE A 310 -34.94 -17.22 5.24
CA ILE A 310 -36.04 -17.60 6.10
C ILE A 310 -36.66 -16.23 6.32
N PHE A 311 -37.53 -15.82 5.36
CA PHE A 311 -38.49 -14.78 5.58
C PHE A 311 -39.37 -15.33 6.69
N LYS A 312 -38.92 -15.17 7.92
CA LYS A 312 -39.82 -15.15 9.04
C LYS A 312 -40.71 -13.97 8.73
N GLU A 313 -41.99 -14.29 8.44
CA GLU A 313 -42.96 -13.21 8.25
C GLU A 313 -42.92 -12.36 9.50
N LEU A 314 -42.39 -11.14 9.35
CA LEU A 314 -42.35 -10.18 10.45
C LEU A 314 -43.76 -10.06 11.05
N GLY A 315 -43.83 -10.20 12.33
CA GLY A 315 -45.10 -10.01 13.05
C GLY A 315 -45.63 -8.57 12.86
N PRO A 316 -46.92 -8.33 13.07
CA PRO A 316 -47.50 -7.01 12.86
C PRO A 316 -46.77 -5.88 13.62
N ALA A 317 -46.29 -6.14 14.82
CA ALA A 317 -45.56 -5.19 15.65
C ALA A 317 -44.14 -4.90 15.09
N GLU A 318 -43.43 -5.92 14.58
CA GLU A 318 -42.13 -5.80 13.96
C GLU A 318 -42.22 -5.02 12.65
N LYS A 319 -43.27 -5.26 11.83
CA LYS A 319 -43.55 -4.49 10.62
C LYS A 319 -43.75 -3.00 10.94
N ASN A 320 -44.40 -2.66 12.00
CA ASN A 320 -44.61 -1.30 12.44
C ASN A 320 -43.28 -0.63 12.87
N ILE A 321 -42.38 -1.34 13.57
CA ILE A 321 -41.04 -0.86 13.90
C ILE A 321 -40.25 -0.54 12.62
N VAL A 322 -40.20 -1.46 11.65
CA VAL A 322 -39.52 -1.30 10.36
C VAL A 322 -40.07 -0.11 9.58
N THR A 323 -41.40 0.06 9.57
CA THR A 323 -42.04 1.18 8.87
C THR A 323 -41.66 2.51 9.53
N LEU A 324 -41.73 2.61 10.85
CA LEU A 324 -41.33 3.82 11.58
C LEU A 324 -39.87 4.20 11.36
N LEU A 325 -38.95 3.23 11.35
CA LEU A 325 -37.53 3.45 11.07
C LEU A 325 -37.28 3.82 9.61
N ARG A 326 -38.07 3.31 8.67
CA ARG A 326 -37.97 3.67 7.24
C ARG A 326 -38.38 5.11 7.00
N GLU A 327 -39.45 5.58 7.66
CA GLU A 327 -39.97 6.93 7.49
C GLU A 327 -39.13 8.01 8.19
N ASN A 328 -38.46 7.67 9.31
CA ASN A 328 -37.77 8.65 10.17
C ASN A 328 -36.25 8.50 10.16
N GLY A 329 -35.67 7.51 9.46
CA GLY A 329 -34.25 7.24 9.38
C GLY A 329 -33.69 6.55 10.62
N GLU A 330 -33.62 7.25 11.75
CA GLU A 330 -33.20 6.68 13.05
C GLU A 330 -34.08 7.19 14.18
N LEU A 331 -34.43 6.30 15.12
CA LEU A 331 -35.25 6.61 16.28
C LEU A 331 -34.63 5.96 17.53
N SER A 332 -34.77 6.63 18.68
CA SER A 332 -34.44 6.04 19.98
C SER A 332 -35.50 5.02 20.42
N ILE A 333 -35.12 4.10 21.30
CA ILE A 333 -36.08 3.13 21.88
C ILE A 333 -37.25 3.81 22.54
N ASN A 334 -37.07 4.99 23.17
CA ASN A 334 -38.12 5.77 23.80
C ASN A 334 -39.11 6.33 22.77
N GLU A 335 -38.63 6.84 21.66
CA GLU A 335 -39.46 7.35 20.55
C GLU A 335 -40.26 6.22 19.91
N LEU A 336 -39.65 5.04 19.71
CA LEU A 336 -40.32 3.84 19.20
C LEU A 336 -41.41 3.38 20.18
N SER A 337 -41.08 3.30 21.45
CA SER A 337 -42.04 2.94 22.50
C SER A 337 -43.25 3.88 22.52
N SER A 338 -43.02 5.19 22.43
CA SER A 338 -44.09 6.21 22.43
C SER A 338 -44.96 6.11 21.17
N ARG A 339 -44.37 6.00 19.99
CA ARG A 339 -45.12 5.95 18.72
C ARG A 339 -45.87 4.66 18.48
N LEU A 340 -45.35 3.54 19.03
CA LEU A 340 -46.01 2.23 18.96
C LEU A 340 -47.05 2.05 20.08
N ASN A 341 -47.12 2.98 21.03
CA ASN A 341 -47.89 2.86 22.24
C ASN A 341 -47.66 1.53 22.99
N MET A 342 -46.39 1.13 23.06
CA MET A 342 -45.92 -0.13 23.66
C MET A 342 -44.85 0.14 24.71
N PRO A 343 -44.85 -0.56 25.85
CA PRO A 343 -43.81 -0.38 26.86
C PRO A 343 -42.42 -0.84 26.32
N ILE A 344 -41.36 -0.17 26.75
CA ILE A 344 -39.98 -0.47 26.34
C ILE A 344 -39.62 -1.95 26.55
N SER A 345 -40.13 -2.58 27.60
CA SER A 345 -39.94 -4.01 27.89
C SER A 345 -40.47 -4.95 26.80
N LYS A 346 -41.40 -4.49 25.95
CA LYS A 346 -41.89 -5.24 24.78
C LYS A 346 -41.18 -4.84 23.50
N VAL A 347 -40.77 -3.57 23.34
CA VAL A 347 -40.07 -3.07 22.16
C VAL A 347 -38.62 -3.56 22.13
N SER A 348 -37.95 -3.64 23.27
CA SER A 348 -36.55 -4.03 23.36
C SER A 348 -36.24 -5.45 22.81
N PRO A 349 -37.00 -6.50 23.19
CA PRO A 349 -36.80 -7.83 22.61
C PRO A 349 -37.02 -7.86 21.09
N MET A 350 -38.05 -7.16 20.58
CA MET A 350 -38.35 -7.11 19.17
C MET A 350 -37.20 -6.42 18.37
N LEU A 351 -36.63 -5.35 18.90
CA LEU A 351 -35.50 -4.68 18.31
C LEU A 351 -34.24 -5.58 18.30
N LEU A 352 -34.05 -6.35 19.36
CA LEU A 352 -32.95 -7.32 19.44
C LEU A 352 -33.16 -8.45 18.43
N ASP A 353 -34.36 -8.99 18.27
CA ASP A 353 -34.67 -10.00 17.26
C ASP A 353 -34.42 -9.44 15.83
N LEU A 354 -34.89 -8.22 15.55
CA LEU A 354 -34.64 -7.54 14.26
C LEU A 354 -33.17 -7.23 14.02
N GLU A 355 -32.38 -7.02 15.06
CA GLU A 355 -30.92 -6.83 14.96
C GLU A 355 -30.20 -8.15 14.67
N PHE A 356 -30.58 -9.26 15.32
CA PHE A 356 -30.07 -10.59 15.00
C PHE A 356 -30.46 -11.05 13.60
N GLU A 357 -31.60 -10.63 13.09
CA GLU A 357 -32.06 -10.89 11.73
C GLU A 357 -31.38 -9.95 10.71
N GLY A 358 -30.52 -9.01 11.17
CA GLY A 358 -29.80 -8.08 10.30
C GLY A 358 -30.67 -7.00 9.64
N ILE A 359 -31.89 -6.77 10.16
CA ILE A 359 -32.85 -5.78 9.63
C ILE A 359 -32.58 -4.39 10.24
N THR A 360 -32.24 -4.36 11.54
CA THR A 360 -31.92 -3.11 12.24
C THR A 360 -30.50 -3.13 12.81
N ARG A 361 -30.01 -1.96 13.23
CA ARG A 361 -28.74 -1.80 13.94
C ARG A 361 -28.88 -0.82 15.07
N CYS A 362 -28.41 -1.21 16.26
CA CYS A 362 -28.27 -0.32 17.40
C CYS A 362 -27.09 0.65 17.22
N LEU A 363 -27.33 1.91 17.53
CA LEU A 363 -26.35 2.99 17.54
C LEU A 363 -26.12 3.49 18.97
N PRO A 364 -25.00 4.20 19.25
CA PRO A 364 -24.77 4.81 20.54
C PRO A 364 -25.97 5.67 21.00
N GLY A 365 -26.35 5.56 22.29
CA GLY A 365 -27.51 6.26 22.85
C GLY A 365 -28.85 5.52 22.67
N ASN A 366 -28.83 4.19 22.49
CA ASN A 366 -30.02 3.35 22.30
C ASN A 366 -30.93 3.82 21.14
N ARG A 367 -30.29 4.26 20.06
CA ARG A 367 -30.92 4.62 18.79
C ARG A 367 -30.84 3.46 17.82
N TYR A 368 -31.83 3.29 16.99
CA TYR A 368 -31.90 2.21 16.01
C TYR A 368 -32.16 2.77 14.62
N LYS A 369 -31.55 2.13 13.63
CA LYS A 369 -31.78 2.43 12.20
C LYS A 369 -31.93 1.14 11.40
N LEU A 370 -32.55 1.23 10.21
CA LEU A 370 -32.57 0.12 9.27
C LEU A 370 -31.17 -0.07 8.67
N LEU A 371 -30.78 -1.31 8.52
CA LEU A 371 -29.65 -1.67 7.63
C LEU A 371 -30.20 -1.63 6.20
N THR A 372 -29.62 -0.79 5.37
CA THR A 372 -29.94 -0.73 3.93
C THR A 372 -29.52 -2.06 3.31
N ILE A 373 -30.48 -2.83 2.82
CA ILE A 373 -30.23 -4.00 1.97
C ILE A 373 -29.94 -3.48 0.56
#